data_2f882e63a483ce0f58024193a5c94d78
#
_entry.id   2f882e63a483ce0f58024193a5c94d78
#
_cell.length_a   1.000
_cell.length_b   1.000
_cell.length_c   1.000
_cell.angle_alpha   90.00
_cell.angle_beta   90.00
_cell.angle_gamma   90.00
#
_symmetry.space_group_name_H-M   'P 1'
#
loop_
_entity.id
_entity.type
_entity.pdbx_description
1 polymer ?
#
loop_
_entity_poly.entity_id
_entity_poly.type
_entity_poly.pdbx_seq_one_letter_code
_entity_poly.pdbx_strand_id
1 'polypeptide(L)'
;CAEYLSLEVPILGICAGHQFMARHYGWTAGEAPKPEFGAATISLVGDGGPLFQGTPSHQTVWESHNDEVTTPPPGFTVIAESESCRVQAMQNGELDRFGLQFHPEVNDTEFGSNIFENFVNICKSAKSG
;
A
#
# COMPACT_ATOMS: atom_id res chain seq x y z
N CYS A 1 5.31 -13.32 12.40
CA CYS A 1 4.95 -12.24 11.48
C CYS A 1 4.02 -11.22 12.08
N ALA A 2 2.99 -11.64 12.84
CA ALA A 2 2.10 -10.68 13.49
C ALA A 2 2.84 -9.80 14.51
N GLU A 3 3.97 -10.26 14.99
CA GLU A 3 4.80 -9.55 15.95
C GLU A 3 5.29 -8.20 15.42
N TYR A 4 5.53 -8.12 14.10
CA TYR A 4 5.96 -6.86 13.48
C TYR A 4 4.88 -5.78 13.59
N LEU A 5 3.62 -6.18 13.56
CA LEU A 5 2.51 -5.24 13.62
C LEU A 5 2.23 -4.72 15.03
N SER A 6 2.87 -5.29 16.04
CA SER A 6 2.79 -4.79 17.41
C SER A 6 3.88 -3.76 17.71
N LEU A 7 4.85 -3.57 16.82
CA LEU A 7 5.91 -2.59 17.00
C LEU A 7 5.42 -1.17 16.79
N GLU A 8 5.97 -0.23 17.54
CA GLU A 8 5.63 1.19 17.42
C GLU A 8 6.54 1.90 16.42
N VAL A 9 6.67 1.33 15.23
CA VAL A 9 7.48 1.88 14.14
C VAL A 9 6.64 1.87 12.86
N PRO A 10 6.93 2.76 11.91
CA PRO A 10 6.23 2.72 10.62
C PRO A 10 6.49 1.39 9.91
N ILE A 11 5.46 0.84 9.30
CA ILE A 11 5.53 -0.44 8.59
C ILE A 11 4.90 -0.28 7.21
N LEU A 12 5.62 -0.77 6.20
CA LEU A 12 5.14 -0.82 4.82
C LEU A 12 4.98 -2.28 4.41
N GLY A 13 3.75 -2.71 4.17
CA GLY A 13 3.45 -4.05 3.65
C GLY A 13 3.31 -4.02 2.15
N ILE A 14 3.97 -4.95 1.45
CA ILE A 14 3.98 -5.02 -0.01
C ILE A 14 3.38 -6.34 -0.45
N CYS A 15 2.39 -6.30 -1.34
CA CYS A 15 1.72 -7.47 -1.91
C CYS A 15 1.19 -8.42 -0.82
N ALA A 16 1.85 -9.56 -0.57
CA ALA A 16 1.44 -10.48 0.49
C ALA A 16 1.45 -9.83 1.87
N GLY A 17 2.42 -8.95 2.12
CA GLY A 17 2.50 -8.19 3.37
C GLY A 17 1.35 -7.21 3.54
N HIS A 18 0.90 -6.59 2.45
CA HIS A 18 -0.27 -5.73 2.43
C HIS A 18 -1.52 -6.54 2.79
N GLN A 19 -1.69 -7.71 2.20
CA GLN A 19 -2.83 -8.58 2.47
C GLN A 19 -2.80 -9.11 3.91
N PHE A 20 -1.62 -9.47 4.40
CA PHE A 20 -1.44 -9.91 5.78
C PHE A 20 -1.83 -8.80 6.77
N MET A 21 -1.36 -7.59 6.50
CA MET A 21 -1.68 -6.42 7.32
C MET A 21 -3.19 -6.17 7.35
N ALA A 22 -3.85 -6.25 6.20
CA ALA A 22 -5.29 -6.04 6.12
C ALA A 22 -6.04 -7.07 6.98
N ARG A 23 -5.64 -8.33 6.91
CA ARG A 23 -6.26 -9.39 7.71
C ARG A 23 -6.03 -9.18 9.20
N HIS A 24 -4.84 -8.78 9.57
CA HIS A 24 -4.49 -8.52 10.97
C HIS A 24 -5.39 -7.43 11.57
N TYR A 25 -5.71 -6.41 10.78
CA TYR A 25 -6.53 -5.28 11.25
C TYR A 25 -8.02 -5.42 10.99
N GLY A 26 -8.48 -6.59 10.54
CA GLY A 26 -9.89 -6.89 10.51
C GLY A 26 -10.53 -7.17 9.14
N TRP A 27 -9.76 -7.09 8.05
CA TRP A 27 -10.30 -7.46 6.75
C TRP A 27 -10.48 -8.97 6.67
N THR A 28 -11.63 -9.41 6.19
CA THR A 28 -11.88 -10.83 5.92
C THR A 28 -11.90 -11.03 4.42
N ALA A 29 -11.22 -12.07 3.95
CA ALA A 29 -11.16 -12.38 2.54
C ALA A 29 -12.56 -12.69 2.02
N GLY A 30 -12.97 -11.93 1.02
CA GLY A 30 -14.22 -12.20 0.33
C GLY A 30 -13.99 -13.08 -0.88
N GLU A 31 -14.90 -13.00 -1.85
CA GLU A 31 -14.77 -13.69 -3.12
C GLU A 31 -13.44 -13.33 -3.76
N ALA A 32 -12.78 -14.32 -4.35
CA ALA A 32 -11.51 -14.12 -4.99
C ALA A 32 -11.66 -13.13 -6.15
N PRO A 33 -10.99 -11.99 -6.08
CA PRO A 33 -11.01 -11.05 -7.17
C PRO A 33 -10.13 -11.53 -8.31
N LYS A 34 -10.05 -10.76 -9.37
CA LYS A 34 -9.25 -11.12 -10.53
C LYS A 34 -7.77 -11.07 -10.22
N PRO A 35 -7.01 -12.11 -10.54
CA PRO A 35 -5.55 -12.03 -10.46
C PRO A 35 -5.02 -10.97 -11.41
N GLU A 36 -3.94 -10.32 -11.02
CA GLU A 36 -3.30 -9.31 -11.86
C GLU A 36 -1.81 -9.61 -12.01
N PHE A 37 -1.34 -9.61 -13.24
CA PHE A 37 0.08 -9.81 -13.56
C PHE A 37 0.45 -8.85 -14.67
N GLY A 38 1.47 -8.02 -14.43
CA GLY A 38 1.94 -7.07 -15.42
C GLY A 38 1.71 -5.63 -15.01
N ALA A 39 1.83 -4.73 -15.98
CA ALA A 39 1.70 -3.30 -15.74
C ALA A 39 0.24 -2.89 -15.57
N ALA A 40 -0.02 -2.03 -14.61
CA ALA A 40 -1.34 -1.47 -14.38
C ALA A 40 -1.21 0.02 -14.03
N THR A 41 -2.22 0.80 -14.38
CA THR A 41 -2.24 2.21 -14.03
C THR A 41 -3.08 2.41 -12.79
N ILE A 42 -2.47 3.03 -11.77
CA ILE A 42 -3.19 3.37 -10.54
C ILE A 42 -3.49 4.85 -10.52
N SER A 43 -4.53 5.22 -9.78
CA SER A 43 -4.92 6.61 -9.54
C SER A 43 -4.84 6.89 -8.05
N LEU A 44 -4.23 8.00 -7.67
CA LEU A 44 -4.19 8.40 -6.27
C LEU A 44 -5.57 8.88 -5.82
N VAL A 45 -5.95 8.53 -4.61
CA VAL A 45 -7.17 9.02 -3.98
C VAL A 45 -6.77 10.26 -3.18
N GLY A 46 -7.31 11.40 -3.55
CA GLY A 46 -6.85 12.67 -2.99
C GLY A 46 -5.42 12.93 -3.42
N ASP A 47 -4.55 13.28 -2.49
CA ASP A 47 -3.13 13.51 -2.76
C ASP A 47 -2.26 12.25 -2.57
N GLY A 48 -2.87 11.14 -2.21
CA GLY A 48 -2.17 9.88 -1.96
C GLY A 48 -1.43 9.83 -0.64
N GLY A 49 -1.56 10.86 0.18
CA GLY A 49 -0.89 10.94 1.49
C GLY A 49 0.63 11.09 1.39
N PRO A 50 1.33 10.98 2.53
CA PRO A 50 2.78 11.19 2.55
C PRO A 50 3.57 10.18 1.75
N LEU A 51 3.04 8.96 1.59
CA LEU A 51 3.74 7.89 0.87
C LEU A 51 3.90 8.21 -0.63
N PHE A 52 2.92 8.90 -1.22
CA PHE A 52 2.93 9.24 -2.65
C PHE A 52 3.31 10.70 -2.92
N GLN A 53 3.83 11.38 -1.92
CA GLN A 53 4.21 12.78 -2.08
C GLN A 53 5.23 12.96 -3.21
N GLY A 54 4.96 13.91 -4.09
CA GLY A 54 5.86 14.19 -5.21
C GLY A 54 5.66 13.30 -6.43
N THR A 55 4.71 12.34 -6.38
CA THR A 55 4.40 11.51 -7.53
C THR A 55 3.11 11.99 -8.21
N PRO A 56 2.92 11.67 -9.50
CA PRO A 56 1.73 12.11 -10.23
C PRO A 56 0.49 11.35 -9.77
N SER A 57 -0.68 11.93 -10.02
CA SER A 57 -1.96 11.31 -9.66
C SER A 57 -2.28 10.01 -10.41
N HIS A 58 -1.68 9.82 -11.58
CA HIS A 58 -1.79 8.58 -12.35
C HIS A 58 -0.38 8.09 -12.63
N GLN A 59 -0.14 6.81 -12.35
CA GLN A 59 1.19 6.25 -12.56
C GLN A 59 1.09 4.76 -12.83
N THR A 60 2.10 4.22 -13.52
CA THR A 60 2.15 2.80 -13.86
C THR A 60 2.91 2.03 -12.78
N VAL A 61 2.32 0.92 -12.35
CA VAL A 61 2.91 0.04 -11.35
C VAL A 61 2.92 -1.39 -11.87
N TRP A 62 3.74 -2.24 -11.27
CA TRP A 62 3.82 -3.66 -11.61
C TRP A 62 3.01 -4.49 -10.63
N GLU A 63 2.09 -5.28 -11.16
CA GLU A 63 1.23 -6.17 -10.38
C GLU A 63 1.66 -7.62 -10.55
N SER A 64 1.63 -8.37 -9.46
CA SER A 64 1.84 -9.81 -9.49
C SER A 64 1.15 -10.40 -8.27
N HIS A 65 -0.16 -10.66 -8.39
CA HIS A 65 -0.93 -11.18 -7.27
C HIS A 65 -2.16 -11.96 -7.75
N ASN A 66 -2.58 -12.93 -6.94
CA ASN A 66 -3.79 -13.73 -7.19
C ASN A 66 -4.98 -13.20 -6.40
N ASP A 67 -4.74 -12.56 -5.27
CA ASP A 67 -5.76 -12.04 -4.37
C ASP A 67 -5.59 -10.53 -4.18
N GLU A 68 -6.65 -9.87 -3.76
CA GLU A 68 -6.59 -8.45 -3.44
C GLU A 68 -7.37 -8.15 -2.17
N VAL A 69 -7.02 -7.05 -1.52
CA VAL A 69 -7.82 -6.49 -0.43
C VAL A 69 -8.97 -5.73 -1.09
N THR A 70 -10.19 -6.19 -0.89
CA THR A 70 -11.35 -5.61 -1.56
C THR A 70 -11.90 -4.36 -0.85
N THR A 71 -11.72 -4.29 0.46
CA THR A 71 -12.09 -3.13 1.27
C THR A 71 -11.01 -2.91 2.32
N PRO A 72 -10.72 -1.65 2.68
CA PRO A 72 -9.72 -1.42 3.73
C PRO A 72 -10.24 -1.88 5.09
N PRO A 73 -9.38 -2.37 5.98
CA PRO A 73 -9.82 -2.71 7.33
C PRO A 73 -10.14 -1.44 8.12
N PRO A 74 -10.87 -1.57 9.26
CA PRO A 74 -11.20 -0.41 10.09
C PRO A 74 -9.98 0.42 10.44
N GLY A 75 -10.10 1.73 10.33
CA GLY A 75 -9.02 2.67 10.62
C GLY A 75 -8.10 2.96 9.44
N PHE A 76 -8.23 2.22 8.34
CA PHE A 76 -7.43 2.44 7.14
C PHE A 76 -8.21 3.20 6.08
N THR A 77 -7.48 3.98 5.31
CA THR A 77 -8.03 4.77 4.20
C THR A 77 -7.36 4.32 2.90
N VAL A 78 -8.15 4.19 1.85
CA VAL A 78 -7.60 3.90 0.51
C VAL A 78 -6.91 5.16 0.00
N ILE A 79 -5.65 5.04 -0.40
CA ILE A 79 -4.87 6.17 -0.93
C ILE A 79 -4.50 6.01 -2.40
N ALA A 80 -4.73 4.84 -2.98
CA ALA A 80 -4.58 4.61 -4.43
C ALA A 80 -5.50 3.48 -4.85
N GLU A 81 -6.00 3.57 -6.09
CA GLU A 81 -6.93 2.58 -6.63
C GLU A 81 -6.70 2.38 -8.13
N SER A 82 -7.27 1.31 -8.69
CA SER A 82 -7.29 1.09 -10.13
C SER A 82 -8.66 0.52 -10.50
N GLU A 83 -8.96 0.43 -11.81
CA GLU A 83 -10.22 -0.14 -12.28
C GLU A 83 -10.44 -1.57 -11.79
N SER A 84 -9.38 -2.35 -11.76
CA SER A 84 -9.45 -3.77 -11.41
C SER A 84 -9.21 -4.03 -9.91
N CYS A 85 -8.68 -3.07 -9.17
CA CYS A 85 -8.38 -3.26 -7.76
C CYS A 85 -8.62 -1.97 -6.98
N ARG A 86 -9.59 -2.00 -6.10
CA ARG A 86 -9.99 -0.83 -5.34
C ARG A 86 -8.95 -0.39 -4.31
N VAL A 87 -8.27 -1.34 -3.69
CA VAL A 87 -7.28 -1.03 -2.64
C VAL A 87 -5.89 -1.35 -3.17
N GLN A 88 -5.38 -0.48 -4.03
CA GLN A 88 -4.00 -0.57 -4.50
C GLN A 88 -3.04 -0.08 -3.44
N ALA A 89 -3.46 0.87 -2.62
CA ALA A 89 -2.68 1.33 -1.48
C ALA A 89 -3.61 1.80 -0.38
N MET A 90 -3.21 1.58 0.86
CA MET A 90 -3.98 1.99 2.04
C MET A 90 -3.05 2.49 3.13
N GLN A 91 -3.59 3.30 4.04
CA GLN A 91 -2.80 3.81 5.17
C GLN A 91 -3.64 3.94 6.43
N ASN A 92 -2.98 3.78 7.57
CA ASN A 92 -3.49 4.14 8.88
C ASN A 92 -2.48 5.14 9.46
N GLY A 93 -2.85 6.43 9.45
CA GLY A 93 -1.93 7.50 9.87
C GLY A 93 -1.60 7.47 11.35
N GLU A 94 -2.52 7.00 12.19
CA GLU A 94 -2.28 6.92 13.64
C GLU A 94 -1.22 5.89 13.98
N LEU A 95 -1.20 4.78 13.25
CA LEU A 95 -0.29 3.69 13.53
C LEU A 95 0.92 3.68 12.60
N ASP A 96 0.99 4.60 11.63
CA ASP A 96 2.02 4.63 10.58
C ASP A 96 2.11 3.30 9.84
N ARG A 97 0.95 2.79 9.43
CA ARG A 97 0.84 1.55 8.67
C ARG A 97 0.47 1.86 7.24
N PHE A 98 1.20 1.27 6.29
CA PHE A 98 0.98 1.48 4.87
C PHE A 98 0.97 0.13 4.15
N GLY A 99 0.05 -0.04 3.22
CA GLY A 99 -0.02 -1.25 2.41
C GLY A 99 -0.05 -0.92 0.93
N LEU A 100 0.72 -1.67 0.14
CA LEU A 100 0.75 -1.55 -1.32
C LEU A 100 0.46 -2.91 -1.93
N GLN A 101 -0.52 -2.99 -2.83
CA GLN A 101 -0.82 -4.24 -3.53
C GLN A 101 0.22 -4.52 -4.61
N PHE A 102 0.78 -3.49 -5.22
CA PHE A 102 1.76 -3.62 -6.29
C PHE A 102 3.18 -3.73 -5.73
N HIS A 103 4.13 -3.98 -6.63
CA HIS A 103 5.54 -4.14 -6.28
C HIS A 103 6.34 -2.85 -6.59
N PRO A 104 6.62 -2.01 -5.59
CA PRO A 104 7.40 -0.78 -5.83
C PRO A 104 8.89 -1.06 -6.06
N GLU A 105 9.36 -2.26 -5.67
CA GLU A 105 10.78 -2.61 -5.75
C GLU A 105 11.26 -2.96 -7.16
N VAL A 106 10.32 -3.23 -8.10
CA VAL A 106 10.69 -3.61 -9.46
C VAL A 106 10.80 -2.39 -10.36
N ASN A 107 11.67 -2.48 -11.39
CA ASN A 107 11.92 -1.39 -12.31
C ASN A 107 10.69 -0.96 -13.12
N ASP A 108 9.73 -1.86 -13.29
CA ASP A 108 8.51 -1.59 -14.07
C ASP A 108 7.52 -0.68 -13.34
N THR A 109 7.72 -0.44 -12.03
CA THR A 109 6.94 0.54 -11.29
C THR A 109 7.64 1.88 -11.42
N GLU A 110 6.95 2.85 -12.07
CA GLU A 110 7.55 4.14 -12.44
C GLU A 110 8.15 4.93 -11.28
N PHE A 111 7.44 5.00 -10.18
CA PHE A 111 7.81 5.85 -9.04
C PHE A 111 8.13 5.07 -7.78
N GLY A 112 8.59 3.82 -7.94
CA GLY A 112 8.93 2.96 -6.81
C GLY A 112 9.98 3.55 -5.89
N SER A 113 11.04 4.14 -6.47
CA SER A 113 12.10 4.80 -5.69
C SER A 113 11.57 5.96 -4.86
N ASN A 114 10.65 6.74 -5.43
CA ASN A 114 10.03 7.86 -4.73
C ASN A 114 9.20 7.38 -3.54
N ILE A 115 8.49 6.26 -3.72
CA ILE A 115 7.68 5.67 -2.64
C ILE A 115 8.58 5.21 -1.50
N PHE A 116 9.68 4.52 -1.79
CA PHE A 116 10.62 4.08 -0.76
C PHE A 116 11.28 5.27 -0.05
N GLU A 117 11.67 6.30 -0.81
CA GLU A 117 12.26 7.50 -0.23
C GLU A 117 11.27 8.19 0.71
N ASN A 118 10.02 8.28 0.28
CA ASN A 118 8.96 8.86 1.13
C ASN A 118 8.76 8.04 2.41
N PHE A 119 8.79 6.71 2.30
CA PHE A 119 8.67 5.87 3.47
C PHE A 119 9.83 6.04 4.44
N VAL A 120 11.05 6.17 3.92
CA VAL A 120 12.23 6.45 4.75
C VAL A 120 12.06 7.78 5.49
N ASN A 121 11.52 8.79 4.81
CA ASN A 121 11.25 10.09 5.43
C ASN A 121 10.19 9.99 6.54
N ILE A 122 9.18 9.16 6.33
CA ILE A 122 8.16 8.88 7.36
C ILE A 122 8.83 8.24 8.59
N CYS A 123 9.73 7.29 8.36
CA CYS A 123 10.47 6.64 9.46
C CYS A 123 11.31 7.64 10.23
N LYS A 124 11.97 8.56 9.54
CA LYS A 124 12.80 9.59 10.18
C LYS A 124 11.95 10.53 11.03
N SER A 125 10.79 10.91 10.54
CA SER A 125 9.86 11.78 11.28
C SER A 125 9.35 11.09 12.55
N ALA A 126 9.05 9.80 12.45
CA ALA A 126 8.58 9.04 13.61
C ALA A 126 9.66 8.94 14.70
N LYS A 127 10.93 8.86 14.29
CA LYS A 127 12.05 8.79 15.24
C LYS A 127 12.28 10.10 15.98
N SER A 128 12.03 11.21 15.31
CA SER A 128 12.29 12.53 15.90
C SER A 128 11.13 13.05 16.75
N GLY A 129 10.01 12.33 16.73
CA GLY A 129 8.84 12.66 17.55
C GLY A 129 8.84 11.97 18.92
#